data_bdb99d16a4df3308d0b4ee0cd9806932
#
_entry.id   bdb99d16a4df3308d0b4ee0cd9806932
#
_cell.length_a   1.000
_cell.length_b   1.000
_cell.length_c   1.000
_cell.angle_alpha   90.00
_cell.angle_beta   90.00
_cell.angle_gamma   90.00
#
_symmetry.space_group_name_H-M   'P 1'
#
loop_
_entity.id
_entity.type
_entity.pdbx_description
1 polymer ?
#
loop_
_entity_poly.entity_id
_entity_poly.type
_entity_poly.pdbx_seq_one_letter_code
_entity_poly.pdbx_strand_id
1 'polypeptide(L)'
;MSKLRVGVVGLGGIAQKAYLPILSQAADWTLVGGFSPNQQKAQPICDSYRMACFSGLDSLAQQCDAVFVHSSTASHFQVIGELLRYGVHVYVDKPLAETVEQGEQLLALAEKQGKALMVGFNRRFAPLYRQLKQDMNQPASIRMDKHRADSVGPNDARFTLLDDYLHVVDTALWLGGDAGQRLSGSLRINDVGELVYAEHHFECGETLVTTSMHRRAGSQRESVQAVTDGAIYQVNDIRQWLREDSQGVLEQPAPGWQTTLAQRGFDGAIRHFLASVSNQTLPETAGEQAIAAQRVIERLLRDANL
;
A
#
# COMPACT_ATOMS: atom_id res chain seq x y z
N MET A 1 29.32 3.39 -7.24
CA MET A 1 28.61 2.25 -6.66
C MET A 1 27.96 1.44 -7.76
N SER A 2 27.92 0.12 -7.68
CA SER A 2 27.17 -0.71 -8.62
C SER A 2 25.67 -0.46 -8.43
N LYS A 3 24.90 -0.51 -9.55
CA LYS A 3 23.44 -0.39 -9.49
C LYS A 3 22.85 -1.57 -8.72
N LEU A 4 21.78 -1.34 -7.95
CA LEU A 4 21.03 -2.42 -7.32
C LEU A 4 20.42 -3.35 -8.37
N ARG A 5 20.57 -4.65 -8.17
CA ARG A 5 19.98 -5.69 -9.00
C ARG A 5 18.60 -6.03 -8.45
N VAL A 6 17.58 -5.81 -9.27
CA VAL A 6 16.17 -5.89 -8.84
C VAL A 6 15.46 -7.03 -9.58
N GLY A 7 14.72 -7.85 -8.81
CA GLY A 7 13.86 -8.90 -9.34
C GLY A 7 12.38 -8.68 -9.03
N VAL A 8 11.51 -9.41 -9.74
CA VAL A 8 10.06 -9.37 -9.52
C VAL A 8 9.51 -10.78 -9.38
N VAL A 9 8.73 -11.05 -8.33
CA VAL A 9 8.00 -12.29 -8.12
C VAL A 9 6.50 -12.03 -8.22
N GLY A 10 5.82 -12.82 -9.07
CA GLY A 10 4.40 -12.62 -9.36
C GLY A 10 4.21 -11.60 -10.49
N LEU A 11 4.06 -12.08 -11.72
CA LEU A 11 3.92 -11.27 -12.92
C LEU A 11 2.44 -11.06 -13.31
N GLY A 12 1.57 -10.92 -12.30
CA GLY A 12 0.14 -10.72 -12.46
C GLY A 12 -0.25 -9.28 -12.83
N GLY A 13 -1.55 -8.98 -12.74
CA GLY A 13 -2.12 -7.70 -13.17
C GLY A 13 -1.50 -6.49 -12.49
N ILE A 14 -1.24 -6.53 -11.15
CA ILE A 14 -0.68 -5.40 -10.43
C ILE A 14 0.78 -5.16 -10.81
N ALA A 15 1.58 -6.22 -10.97
CA ALA A 15 2.96 -6.10 -11.43
C ALA A 15 3.04 -5.39 -12.77
N GLN A 16 2.21 -5.82 -13.76
CA GLN A 16 2.19 -5.26 -15.10
C GLN A 16 1.61 -3.84 -15.16
N LYS A 17 0.62 -3.52 -14.33
CA LYS A 17 -0.04 -2.20 -14.36
C LYS A 17 0.70 -1.12 -13.56
N ALA A 18 1.41 -1.49 -12.48
CA ALA A 18 1.95 -0.51 -11.55
C ALA A 18 3.47 -0.58 -11.36
N TYR A 19 4.06 -1.76 -11.34
CA TYR A 19 5.47 -1.91 -10.95
C TYR A 19 6.42 -2.08 -12.13
N LEU A 20 6.16 -3.01 -13.04
CA LEU A 20 7.02 -3.24 -14.21
C LEU A 20 7.20 -1.99 -15.10
N PRO A 21 6.17 -1.15 -15.34
CA PRO A 21 6.35 0.09 -16.09
C PRO A 21 7.34 1.07 -15.48
N ILE A 22 7.55 1.04 -14.17
CA ILE A 22 8.52 1.88 -13.46
C ILE A 22 9.87 1.17 -13.39
N LEU A 23 9.88 -0.10 -12.96
CA LEU A 23 11.11 -0.87 -12.72
C LEU A 23 11.91 -1.11 -14.01
N SER A 24 11.25 -1.19 -15.17
CA SER A 24 11.89 -1.36 -16.48
C SER A 24 12.53 -0.09 -17.05
N GLN A 25 12.30 1.08 -16.43
CA GLN A 25 12.93 2.32 -16.88
C GLN A 25 14.41 2.38 -16.48
N ALA A 26 15.20 3.08 -17.27
CA ALA A 26 16.60 3.35 -16.94
C ALA A 26 16.68 4.23 -15.69
N ALA A 27 17.36 3.73 -14.65
CA ALA A 27 17.50 4.38 -13.34
C ALA A 27 18.78 3.91 -12.62
N ASP A 28 18.86 4.15 -11.31
CA ASP A 28 19.98 3.73 -10.46
C ASP A 28 19.90 2.25 -10.04
N TRP A 29 19.01 1.49 -10.65
CA TRP A 29 18.88 0.04 -10.51
C TRP A 29 18.88 -0.65 -11.86
N THR A 30 19.02 -1.97 -11.84
CA THR A 30 18.89 -2.83 -13.01
C THR A 30 17.81 -3.87 -12.75
N LEU A 31 16.77 -3.90 -13.59
CA LEU A 31 15.78 -4.97 -13.58
C LEU A 31 16.42 -6.23 -14.18
N VAL A 32 16.71 -7.22 -13.33
CA VAL A 32 17.39 -8.46 -13.74
C VAL A 32 16.41 -9.41 -14.37
N GLY A 33 15.25 -9.61 -13.76
CA GLY A 33 14.27 -10.54 -14.29
C GLY A 33 13.07 -10.76 -13.38
N GLY A 34 12.24 -11.71 -13.76
CA GLY A 34 11.04 -12.07 -13.01
C GLY A 34 10.85 -13.57 -12.87
N PHE A 35 10.09 -13.94 -11.86
CA PHE A 35 9.64 -15.30 -11.60
C PHE A 35 8.13 -15.34 -11.34
N SER A 36 7.48 -16.32 -11.93
CA SER A 36 6.10 -16.72 -11.57
C SER A 36 5.96 -18.23 -11.80
N PRO A 37 5.21 -18.95 -10.96
CA PRO A 37 5.11 -20.42 -11.09
C PRO A 37 4.60 -20.88 -12.45
N ASN A 38 3.68 -20.13 -13.08
CA ASN A 38 3.23 -20.43 -14.43
C ASN A 38 4.18 -19.85 -15.47
N GLN A 39 5.18 -20.62 -15.86
CA GLN A 39 6.21 -20.23 -16.81
C GLN A 39 5.66 -19.88 -18.19
N GLN A 40 4.63 -20.56 -18.66
CA GLN A 40 4.01 -20.27 -19.97
C GLN A 40 3.39 -18.86 -20.01
N LYS A 41 2.85 -18.37 -18.89
CA LYS A 41 2.34 -17.01 -18.77
C LYS A 41 3.45 -16.00 -18.44
N ALA A 42 4.49 -16.43 -17.74
CA ALA A 42 5.60 -15.56 -17.32
C ALA A 42 6.49 -15.16 -18.49
N GLN A 43 6.85 -16.10 -19.38
CA GLN A 43 7.80 -15.87 -20.46
C GLN A 43 7.41 -14.70 -21.38
N PRO A 44 6.18 -14.62 -21.94
CA PRO A 44 5.79 -13.48 -22.78
C PRO A 44 5.86 -12.12 -22.05
N ILE A 45 5.60 -12.10 -20.74
CA ILE A 45 5.69 -10.88 -19.93
C ILE A 45 7.16 -10.48 -19.79
N CYS A 46 8.04 -11.42 -19.44
CA CYS A 46 9.47 -11.17 -19.34
C CYS A 46 10.04 -10.66 -20.66
N ASP A 47 9.66 -11.27 -21.78
CA ASP A 47 10.09 -10.86 -23.13
C ASP A 47 9.65 -9.42 -23.45
N SER A 48 8.41 -9.05 -23.10
CA SER A 48 7.88 -7.70 -23.34
C SER A 48 8.63 -6.60 -22.58
N TYR A 49 9.16 -6.93 -21.41
CA TYR A 49 9.98 -6.02 -20.59
C TYR A 49 11.49 -6.22 -20.78
N ARG A 50 11.92 -7.12 -21.69
CA ARG A 50 13.33 -7.43 -21.98
C ARG A 50 14.12 -7.82 -20.74
N MET A 51 13.50 -8.60 -19.86
CA MET A 51 14.10 -9.12 -18.63
C MET A 51 14.17 -10.64 -18.64
N ALA A 52 15.10 -11.24 -17.88
CA ALA A 52 15.20 -12.69 -17.79
C ALA A 52 13.95 -13.31 -17.13
N CYS A 53 13.52 -14.47 -17.65
CA CYS A 53 12.48 -15.28 -17.01
C CYS A 53 13.15 -16.42 -16.24
N PHE A 54 13.07 -16.37 -14.91
CA PHE A 54 13.66 -17.36 -14.04
C PHE A 54 12.70 -18.53 -13.81
N SER A 55 13.24 -19.75 -13.75
CA SER A 55 12.45 -20.96 -13.53
C SER A 55 12.17 -21.26 -12.06
N GLY A 56 12.90 -20.61 -11.14
CA GLY A 56 12.76 -20.80 -9.69
C GLY A 56 13.01 -19.53 -8.89
N LEU A 57 12.48 -19.50 -7.68
CA LEU A 57 12.68 -18.38 -6.75
C LEU A 57 14.15 -18.25 -6.30
N ASP A 58 14.82 -19.40 -6.08
CA ASP A 58 16.22 -19.51 -5.72
C ASP A 58 17.14 -18.90 -6.76
N SER A 59 16.92 -19.25 -8.03
CA SER A 59 17.73 -18.75 -9.15
C SER A 59 17.56 -17.25 -9.35
N LEU A 60 16.36 -16.71 -9.14
CA LEU A 60 16.12 -15.25 -9.11
C LEU A 60 16.83 -14.59 -7.94
N ALA A 61 16.63 -15.13 -6.72
CA ALA A 61 17.19 -14.55 -5.49
C ALA A 61 18.71 -14.39 -5.53
N GLN A 62 19.43 -15.39 -6.08
CA GLN A 62 20.89 -15.35 -6.22
C GLN A 62 21.40 -14.23 -7.15
N GLN A 63 20.55 -13.71 -8.00
CA GLN A 63 20.93 -12.65 -8.94
C GLN A 63 20.48 -11.26 -8.48
N CYS A 64 19.76 -11.15 -7.35
CA CYS A 64 19.12 -9.91 -6.92
C CYS A 64 19.63 -9.43 -5.56
N ASP A 65 19.72 -8.12 -5.41
CA ASP A 65 19.93 -7.44 -4.13
C ASP A 65 18.58 -7.13 -3.46
N ALA A 66 17.55 -6.87 -4.27
CA ALA A 66 16.17 -6.58 -3.83
C ALA A 66 15.14 -7.23 -4.76
N VAL A 67 14.03 -7.68 -4.19
CA VAL A 67 12.93 -8.32 -4.94
C VAL A 67 11.60 -7.69 -4.58
N PHE A 68 10.80 -7.41 -5.61
CA PHE A 68 9.41 -6.95 -5.50
C PHE A 68 8.46 -8.14 -5.61
N VAL A 69 7.63 -8.35 -4.58
CA VAL A 69 6.70 -9.49 -4.49
C VAL A 69 5.27 -9.01 -4.75
N HIS A 70 4.67 -9.52 -5.82
CA HIS A 70 3.30 -9.21 -6.27
C HIS A 70 2.50 -10.49 -6.55
N SER A 71 2.86 -11.57 -5.90
CA SER A 71 2.13 -12.83 -5.94
C SER A 71 0.81 -12.73 -5.16
N SER A 72 0.03 -13.81 -5.09
CA SER A 72 -1.17 -13.82 -4.25
C SER A 72 -0.81 -13.72 -2.76
N THR A 73 -1.65 -13.09 -1.96
CA THR A 73 -1.45 -12.93 -0.51
C THR A 73 -1.15 -14.26 0.18
N ALA A 74 -1.82 -15.34 -0.22
CA ALA A 74 -1.62 -16.70 0.31
C ALA A 74 -0.16 -17.20 0.15
N SER A 75 0.58 -16.70 -0.83
CA SER A 75 1.98 -17.09 -1.06
C SER A 75 2.99 -16.16 -0.39
N HIS A 76 2.57 -14.99 0.12
CA HIS A 76 3.48 -13.98 0.65
C HIS A 76 4.37 -14.52 1.76
N PHE A 77 3.79 -15.23 2.74
CA PHE A 77 4.54 -15.75 3.88
C PHE A 77 5.70 -16.66 3.45
N GLN A 78 5.44 -17.61 2.55
CA GLN A 78 6.46 -18.50 2.05
C GLN A 78 7.48 -17.77 1.19
N VAL A 79 7.04 -17.02 0.18
CA VAL A 79 7.92 -16.35 -0.80
C VAL A 79 8.83 -15.33 -0.11
N ILE A 80 8.29 -14.48 0.77
CA ILE A 80 9.07 -13.48 1.50
C ILE A 80 10.05 -14.16 2.44
N GLY A 81 9.59 -15.20 3.17
CA GLY A 81 10.45 -15.94 4.09
C GLY A 81 11.65 -16.61 3.40
N GLU A 82 11.45 -17.16 2.21
CA GLU A 82 12.54 -17.72 1.39
C GLU A 82 13.50 -16.62 0.92
N LEU A 83 13.01 -15.51 0.35
CA LEU A 83 13.83 -14.38 -0.11
C LEU A 83 14.69 -13.79 1.01
N LEU A 84 14.11 -13.59 2.19
CA LEU A 84 14.85 -13.09 3.36
C LEU A 84 15.97 -14.05 3.78
N ARG A 85 15.73 -15.38 3.74
CA ARG A 85 16.77 -16.39 4.04
C ARG A 85 17.88 -16.40 3.00
N TYR A 86 17.59 -16.07 1.74
CA TYR A 86 18.60 -15.84 0.70
C TYR A 86 19.36 -14.52 0.88
N GLY A 87 19.00 -13.71 1.85
CA GLY A 87 19.65 -12.43 2.13
C GLY A 87 19.28 -11.31 1.17
N VAL A 88 18.07 -11.37 0.61
CA VAL A 88 17.53 -10.38 -0.32
C VAL A 88 16.61 -9.40 0.41
N HIS A 89 16.70 -8.10 0.07
CA HIS A 89 15.75 -7.09 0.54
C HIS A 89 14.40 -7.26 -0.17
N VAL A 90 13.28 -7.09 0.53
CA VAL A 90 11.95 -7.39 -0.01
C VAL A 90 11.03 -6.19 0.07
N TYR A 91 10.44 -5.85 -1.07
CA TYR A 91 9.23 -5.03 -1.17
C TYR A 91 8.06 -5.96 -1.48
N VAL A 92 6.98 -5.88 -0.72
CA VAL A 92 5.78 -6.70 -0.94
C VAL A 92 4.56 -5.83 -1.14
N ASP A 93 3.66 -6.20 -2.06
CA ASP A 93 2.34 -5.56 -2.14
C ASP A 93 1.52 -5.88 -0.87
N LYS A 94 0.59 -5.00 -0.54
CA LYS A 94 -0.30 -5.19 0.63
C LYS A 94 -1.29 -6.36 0.41
N PRO A 95 -1.78 -7.02 1.46
CA PRO A 95 -1.27 -6.99 2.84
C PRO A 95 0.07 -7.73 2.95
N LEU A 96 0.78 -7.55 4.08
CA LEU A 96 2.08 -8.22 4.30
C LEU A 96 1.96 -9.74 4.22
N ALA A 97 0.94 -10.31 4.85
CA ALA A 97 0.62 -11.73 4.86
C ALA A 97 -0.88 -11.93 5.08
N GLU A 98 -1.36 -13.19 5.08
CA GLU A 98 -2.78 -13.50 5.33
C GLU A 98 -3.20 -13.20 6.76
N THR A 99 -2.30 -13.36 7.72
CA THR A 99 -2.56 -13.10 9.15
C THR A 99 -1.49 -12.19 9.76
N VAL A 100 -1.83 -11.54 10.89
CA VAL A 100 -0.89 -10.72 11.65
C VAL A 100 0.28 -11.54 12.16
N GLU A 101 0.01 -12.75 12.65
CA GLU A 101 1.05 -13.66 13.19
C GLU A 101 2.10 -14.02 12.13
N GLN A 102 1.68 -14.30 10.90
CA GLN A 102 2.59 -14.52 9.78
C GLN A 102 3.40 -13.26 9.48
N GLY A 103 2.75 -12.08 9.48
CA GLY A 103 3.41 -10.80 9.27
C GLY A 103 4.48 -10.53 10.33
N GLU A 104 4.17 -10.74 11.60
CA GLU A 104 5.12 -10.57 12.72
C GLU A 104 6.33 -11.51 12.60
N GLN A 105 6.11 -12.77 12.20
CA GLN A 105 7.20 -13.72 11.94
C GLN A 105 8.11 -13.26 10.79
N LEU A 106 7.53 -12.67 9.72
CA LEU A 106 8.31 -12.12 8.62
C LEU A 106 9.12 -10.90 9.03
N LEU A 107 8.54 -10.00 9.84
CA LEU A 107 9.25 -8.83 10.36
C LEU A 107 10.42 -9.23 11.27
N ALA A 108 10.20 -10.18 12.18
CA ALA A 108 11.27 -10.73 13.02
C ALA A 108 12.37 -11.42 12.19
N LEU A 109 12.01 -12.13 11.12
CA LEU A 109 12.97 -12.73 10.21
C LEU A 109 13.77 -11.67 9.46
N ALA A 110 13.13 -10.63 8.96
CA ALA A 110 13.80 -9.52 8.25
C ALA A 110 14.81 -8.83 9.14
N GLU A 111 14.45 -8.52 10.39
CA GLU A 111 15.34 -7.98 11.40
C GLU A 111 16.52 -8.90 11.68
N LYS A 112 16.28 -10.19 11.93
CA LYS A 112 17.34 -11.19 12.17
C LYS A 112 18.32 -11.31 11.00
N GLN A 113 17.84 -11.15 9.77
CA GLN A 113 18.66 -11.22 8.55
C GLN A 113 19.31 -9.87 8.19
N GLY A 114 19.00 -8.79 8.91
CA GLY A 114 19.46 -7.44 8.59
C GLY A 114 18.99 -6.97 7.22
N LYS A 115 17.77 -7.36 6.81
CA LYS A 115 17.19 -7.03 5.49
C LYS A 115 15.97 -6.14 5.62
N ALA A 116 15.85 -5.18 4.72
CA ALA A 116 14.66 -4.37 4.61
C ALA A 116 13.48 -5.22 4.11
N LEU A 117 12.35 -5.14 4.82
CA LEU A 117 11.05 -5.65 4.41
C LEU A 117 10.07 -4.49 4.43
N MET A 118 9.63 -4.04 3.26
CA MET A 118 8.72 -2.90 3.08
C MET A 118 7.40 -3.36 2.49
N VAL A 119 6.28 -2.87 3.05
CA VAL A 119 4.93 -3.10 2.50
C VAL A 119 4.52 -1.95 1.58
N GLY A 120 3.91 -2.26 0.46
CA GLY A 120 3.51 -1.35 -0.60
C GLY A 120 2.28 -0.49 -0.28
N PHE A 121 2.29 0.24 0.82
CA PHE A 121 1.29 1.26 1.12
C PHE A 121 1.53 2.52 0.27
N ASN A 122 1.29 2.38 -1.03
CA ASN A 122 1.60 3.40 -2.03
C ASN A 122 1.00 4.77 -1.73
N ARG A 123 -0.17 4.85 -1.08
CA ARG A 123 -0.83 6.12 -0.75
C ARG A 123 0.01 7.03 0.14
N ARG A 124 0.80 6.46 1.05
CA ARG A 124 1.75 7.23 1.89
C ARG A 124 2.82 7.96 1.07
N PHE A 125 2.99 7.58 -0.20
CA PHE A 125 3.93 8.18 -1.16
C PHE A 125 3.24 9.00 -2.26
N ALA A 126 1.91 9.15 -2.20
CA ALA A 126 1.17 10.00 -3.12
C ALA A 126 1.47 11.48 -2.83
N PRO A 127 1.93 12.27 -3.82
CA PRO A 127 2.41 13.64 -3.58
C PRO A 127 1.39 14.53 -2.87
N LEU A 128 0.12 14.49 -3.28
CA LEU A 128 -0.92 15.32 -2.66
C LEU A 128 -1.27 14.87 -1.23
N TYR A 129 -1.16 13.60 -0.89
CA TYR A 129 -1.33 13.14 0.49
C TYR A 129 -0.13 13.52 1.36
N ARG A 130 1.10 13.48 0.80
CA ARG A 130 2.29 13.99 1.50
C ARG A 130 2.19 15.49 1.73
N GLN A 131 1.76 16.24 0.73
CA GLN A 131 1.50 17.67 0.87
C GLN A 131 0.45 17.95 1.95
N LEU A 132 -0.70 17.26 1.90
CA LEU A 132 -1.72 17.37 2.95
C LEU A 132 -1.13 17.16 4.34
N LYS A 133 -0.33 16.08 4.53
CA LYS A 133 0.30 15.77 5.82
C LYS A 133 1.29 16.84 6.28
N GLN A 134 1.98 17.51 5.35
CA GLN A 134 2.91 18.60 5.67
C GLN A 134 2.18 19.90 5.99
N ASP A 135 1.08 20.20 5.29
CA ASP A 135 0.36 21.45 5.40
C ASP A 135 -0.60 21.48 6.60
N MET A 136 -1.22 20.35 6.94
CA MET A 136 -2.11 20.25 8.10
C MET A 136 -1.27 20.21 9.40
N ASN A 137 -1.55 21.16 10.29
CA ASN A 137 -0.95 21.20 11.61
C ASN A 137 -2.02 20.83 12.65
N GLN A 138 -1.76 19.80 13.47
CA GLN A 138 -2.63 19.36 14.56
C GLN A 138 -4.13 19.34 14.18
N PRO A 139 -4.54 18.47 13.24
CA PRO A 139 -5.92 18.44 12.80
C PRO A 139 -6.85 17.99 13.95
N ALA A 140 -7.95 18.70 14.16
CA ALA A 140 -9.01 18.27 15.07
C ALA A 140 -9.71 17.02 14.55
N SER A 141 -9.86 16.91 13.21
CA SER A 141 -10.43 15.71 12.61
C SER A 141 -9.85 15.41 11.23
N ILE A 142 -9.80 14.12 10.89
CA ILE A 142 -9.49 13.60 9.56
C ILE A 142 -10.60 12.64 9.15
N ARG A 143 -11.13 12.80 7.94
CA ARG A 143 -12.05 11.85 7.34
C ARG A 143 -11.48 11.32 6.03
N MET A 144 -11.38 9.99 5.89
CA MET A 144 -10.97 9.30 4.67
C MET A 144 -12.10 8.43 4.16
N ASP A 145 -12.58 8.73 2.96
CA ASP A 145 -13.63 7.98 2.28
C ASP A 145 -13.09 7.35 1.00
N LYS A 146 -13.49 6.09 0.74
CA LYS A 146 -13.21 5.41 -0.52
C LYS A 146 -14.42 4.61 -0.95
N HIS A 147 -15.16 5.16 -1.89
CA HIS A 147 -16.38 4.55 -2.39
C HIS A 147 -16.17 3.92 -3.75
N ARG A 148 -16.95 2.88 -4.05
CA ARG A 148 -16.99 2.20 -5.34
C ARG A 148 -18.37 2.41 -5.98
N ALA A 149 -18.42 2.52 -7.31
CA ALA A 149 -19.66 2.68 -8.03
C ALA A 149 -20.57 1.45 -7.84
N ASP A 150 -20.05 0.28 -8.15
CA ASP A 150 -20.65 -1.02 -7.88
C ASP A 150 -19.54 -2.09 -7.88
N SER A 151 -19.25 -2.64 -6.72
CA SER A 151 -18.18 -3.64 -6.50
C SER A 151 -18.47 -4.48 -5.26
N VAL A 152 -19.74 -4.73 -4.95
CA VAL A 152 -20.13 -5.74 -3.98
C VAL A 152 -19.89 -7.11 -4.60
N GLY A 153 -19.10 -7.96 -3.91
CA GLY A 153 -18.67 -9.25 -4.41
C GLY A 153 -17.67 -9.20 -5.57
N PRO A 154 -17.26 -10.37 -6.07
CA PRO A 154 -17.64 -11.73 -5.63
C PRO A 154 -16.85 -12.24 -4.40
N ASN A 155 -15.99 -11.41 -3.81
CA ASN A 155 -15.17 -11.78 -2.65
C ASN A 155 -15.93 -11.47 -1.35
N ASP A 156 -15.63 -12.25 -0.32
CA ASP A 156 -16.19 -12.06 1.00
C ASP A 156 -15.73 -10.75 1.68
N ALA A 157 -16.34 -10.45 2.81
CA ALA A 157 -16.05 -9.25 3.57
C ALA A 157 -14.60 -9.23 4.09
N ARG A 158 -14.06 -10.38 4.54
CA ARG A 158 -12.68 -10.51 5.02
C ARG A 158 -11.69 -10.12 3.93
N PHE A 159 -11.82 -10.70 2.75
CA PHE A 159 -10.98 -10.37 1.61
C PHE A 159 -11.06 -8.87 1.27
N THR A 160 -12.27 -8.33 1.19
CA THR A 160 -12.48 -6.92 0.82
C THR A 160 -11.91 -5.95 1.85
N LEU A 161 -11.99 -6.28 3.14
CA LEU A 161 -11.39 -5.48 4.21
C LEU A 161 -9.86 -5.48 4.12
N LEU A 162 -9.23 -6.63 3.88
CA LEU A 162 -7.78 -6.75 3.75
C LEU A 162 -7.25 -6.25 2.40
N ASP A 163 -8.04 -6.30 1.33
CA ASP A 163 -7.60 -5.85 0.00
C ASP A 163 -7.85 -4.35 -0.23
N ASP A 164 -9.05 -3.85 0.06
CA ASP A 164 -9.46 -2.50 -0.34
C ASP A 164 -9.59 -1.53 0.84
N TYR A 165 -10.23 -1.95 1.94
CA TYR A 165 -10.43 -1.09 3.12
C TYR A 165 -9.14 -0.87 3.91
N LEU A 166 -8.21 -1.79 3.87
CA LEU A 166 -6.87 -1.65 4.45
C LEU A 166 -6.17 -0.36 3.98
N HIS A 167 -6.33 0.02 2.72
CA HIS A 167 -5.79 1.28 2.21
C HIS A 167 -6.39 2.51 2.89
N VAL A 168 -7.69 2.47 3.19
CA VAL A 168 -8.40 3.58 3.83
C VAL A 168 -7.91 3.74 5.26
N VAL A 169 -7.87 2.62 6.00
CA VAL A 169 -7.39 2.60 7.39
C VAL A 169 -5.92 3.02 7.47
N ASP A 170 -5.06 2.43 6.64
CA ASP A 170 -3.62 2.76 6.62
C ASP A 170 -3.37 4.25 6.36
N THR A 171 -4.01 4.80 5.32
CA THR A 171 -3.81 6.20 4.95
C THR A 171 -4.33 7.15 6.02
N ALA A 172 -5.51 6.88 6.57
CA ALA A 172 -6.12 7.74 7.59
C ALA A 172 -5.32 7.75 8.89
N LEU A 173 -4.89 6.59 9.38
CA LEU A 173 -4.06 6.48 10.59
C LEU A 173 -2.68 7.10 10.39
N TRP A 174 -2.05 6.89 9.22
CA TRP A 174 -0.78 7.55 8.89
C TRP A 174 -0.90 9.08 8.87
N LEU A 175 -1.99 9.63 8.34
CA LEU A 175 -2.26 11.07 8.37
C LEU A 175 -2.51 11.55 9.81
N GLY A 176 -3.23 10.78 10.62
CA GLY A 176 -3.49 11.07 12.03
C GLY A 176 -2.26 11.00 12.95
N GLY A 177 -1.18 10.37 12.49
CA GLY A 177 0.11 10.35 13.20
C GLY A 177 0.34 9.16 14.12
N ASP A 178 -0.68 8.38 14.47
CA ASP A 178 -0.60 7.25 15.40
C ASP A 178 -1.44 6.04 14.97
N ALA A 179 -1.17 4.88 15.61
CA ALA A 179 -1.90 3.64 15.34
C ALA A 179 -3.42 3.70 15.70
N GLY A 180 -3.85 4.74 16.39
CA GLY A 180 -5.23 5.03 16.71
C GLY A 180 -5.93 4.00 17.62
N GLN A 181 -6.64 4.48 18.64
CA GLN A 181 -7.57 3.65 19.38
C GLN A 181 -8.94 3.68 18.68
N ARG A 182 -9.51 2.50 18.40
CA ARG A 182 -10.87 2.43 17.84
C ARG A 182 -11.91 2.85 18.89
N LEU A 183 -12.72 3.83 18.55
CA LEU A 183 -13.82 4.30 19.38
C LEU A 183 -15.12 3.55 19.07
N SER A 184 -15.47 3.43 17.76
CA SER A 184 -16.71 2.82 17.30
C SER A 184 -16.60 2.43 15.83
N GLY A 185 -17.65 1.82 15.29
CA GLY A 185 -17.76 1.53 13.87
C GLY A 185 -18.84 0.51 13.57
N SER A 186 -19.13 0.36 12.29
CA SER A 186 -20.09 -0.63 11.81
C SER A 186 -19.64 -1.24 10.46
N LEU A 187 -20.00 -2.51 10.28
CA LEU A 187 -19.93 -3.21 9.02
C LEU A 187 -21.33 -3.60 8.56
N ARG A 188 -21.63 -3.43 7.29
CA ARG A 188 -22.84 -3.97 6.65
C ARG A 188 -22.39 -5.00 5.63
N ILE A 189 -22.83 -6.22 5.82
CA ILE A 189 -22.54 -7.38 5.01
C ILE A 189 -23.85 -7.91 4.48
N ASN A 190 -23.91 -8.33 3.23
CA ASN A 190 -25.12 -8.92 2.65
C ASN A 190 -25.26 -10.40 3.05
N ASP A 191 -26.38 -11.02 2.68
CA ASP A 191 -26.75 -12.39 3.07
C ASP A 191 -25.77 -13.47 2.55
N VAL A 192 -24.92 -13.12 1.56
CA VAL A 192 -23.90 -14.03 1.00
C VAL A 192 -22.48 -13.75 1.53
N GLY A 193 -22.35 -12.89 2.54
CA GLY A 193 -21.08 -12.63 3.22
C GLY A 193 -20.20 -11.56 2.57
N GLU A 194 -20.72 -10.76 1.64
CA GLU A 194 -19.95 -9.74 0.95
C GLU A 194 -20.09 -8.36 1.61
N LEU A 195 -19.00 -7.59 1.66
CA LEU A 195 -19.01 -6.25 2.23
C LEU A 195 -19.81 -5.27 1.38
N VAL A 196 -20.79 -4.59 2.00
CA VAL A 196 -21.53 -3.49 1.40
C VAL A 196 -21.05 -2.14 1.88
N TYR A 197 -20.81 -2.01 3.18
CA TYR A 197 -20.38 -0.76 3.81
C TYR A 197 -19.51 -1.02 5.03
N ALA A 198 -18.51 -0.16 5.24
CA ALA A 198 -17.69 -0.09 6.45
C ALA A 198 -17.53 1.38 6.85
N GLU A 199 -17.69 1.69 8.13
CA GLU A 199 -17.30 2.97 8.72
C GLU A 199 -16.75 2.72 10.12
N HIS A 200 -15.61 3.38 10.43
CA HIS A 200 -14.97 3.27 11.75
C HIS A 200 -14.40 4.62 12.17
N HIS A 201 -14.40 4.82 13.48
CA HIS A 201 -13.91 6.01 14.16
C HIS A 201 -12.74 5.62 15.07
N PHE A 202 -11.69 6.42 15.01
CA PHE A 202 -10.47 6.23 15.79
C PHE A 202 -10.10 7.55 16.49
N GLU A 203 -9.40 7.44 17.58
CA GLU A 203 -8.73 8.53 18.27
C GLU A 203 -7.22 8.37 18.10
N CYS A 204 -6.56 9.34 17.46
CA CYS A 204 -5.13 9.39 17.21
C CYS A 204 -4.56 10.61 17.95
N GLY A 205 -4.14 10.41 19.21
CA GLY A 205 -3.82 11.55 20.07
C GLY A 205 -5.04 12.44 20.26
N GLU A 206 -4.97 13.71 19.90
CA GLU A 206 -6.08 14.66 19.95
C GLU A 206 -6.94 14.69 18.67
N THR A 207 -6.56 13.94 17.65
CA THR A 207 -7.21 13.92 16.34
C THR A 207 -8.29 12.83 16.27
N LEU A 208 -9.51 13.20 15.90
CA LEU A 208 -10.57 12.25 15.58
C LEU A 208 -10.45 11.82 14.11
N VAL A 209 -10.32 10.52 13.86
CA VAL A 209 -10.17 9.95 12.52
C VAL A 209 -11.39 9.13 12.16
N THR A 210 -12.01 9.42 11.03
CA THR A 210 -13.12 8.63 10.46
C THR A 210 -12.68 8.00 9.14
N THR A 211 -12.95 6.73 8.99
CA THR A 211 -12.72 5.97 7.74
C THR A 211 -14.04 5.41 7.23
N SER A 212 -14.31 5.51 5.92
CA SER A 212 -15.49 4.86 5.38
C SER A 212 -15.28 4.28 3.97
N MET A 213 -16.06 3.25 3.66
CA MET A 213 -16.12 2.63 2.34
C MET A 213 -17.55 2.14 2.05
N HIS A 214 -18.11 2.58 0.94
CA HIS A 214 -19.34 2.01 0.39
C HIS A 214 -19.05 1.32 -0.93
N ARG A 215 -19.45 0.04 -1.07
CA ARG A 215 -19.15 -0.79 -2.25
C ARG A 215 -20.13 -0.59 -3.41
N ARG A 216 -21.24 0.13 -3.19
CA ARG A 216 -22.28 0.43 -4.18
C ARG A 216 -22.80 1.85 -3.97
N ALA A 217 -21.93 2.84 -4.16
CA ALA A 217 -22.27 4.26 -3.98
C ALA A 217 -22.75 4.94 -5.27
N GLY A 218 -22.82 4.22 -6.39
CA GLY A 218 -23.15 4.78 -7.70
C GLY A 218 -22.02 5.59 -8.35
N SER A 219 -20.99 5.96 -7.59
CA SER A 219 -19.81 6.69 -8.06
C SER A 219 -18.55 6.13 -7.42
N GLN A 220 -17.43 6.17 -8.16
CA GLN A 220 -16.11 5.87 -7.59
C GLN A 220 -15.49 7.16 -7.11
N ARG A 221 -15.14 7.21 -5.81
CA ARG A 221 -14.53 8.39 -5.18
C ARG A 221 -13.56 7.97 -4.09
N GLU A 222 -12.43 8.67 -4.02
CA GLU A 222 -11.49 8.59 -2.91
C GLU A 222 -11.21 10.02 -2.43
N SER A 223 -11.49 10.34 -1.17
CA SER A 223 -11.29 11.68 -0.62
C SER A 223 -10.76 11.64 0.80
N VAL A 224 -9.90 12.60 1.11
CA VAL A 224 -9.46 12.91 2.47
C VAL A 224 -9.81 14.35 2.77
N GLN A 225 -10.42 14.59 3.93
CA GLN A 225 -10.63 15.92 4.49
C GLN A 225 -9.96 16.00 5.87
N ALA A 226 -9.25 17.09 6.13
CA ALA A 226 -8.68 17.40 7.43
C ALA A 226 -9.16 18.78 7.87
N VAL A 227 -9.66 18.88 9.10
CA VAL A 227 -10.08 20.14 9.72
C VAL A 227 -9.07 20.52 10.79
N THR A 228 -8.47 21.70 10.63
CA THR A 228 -7.46 22.26 11.54
C THR A 228 -7.89 23.62 12.08
N ASP A 229 -7.16 24.17 13.02
CA ASP A 229 -7.33 25.56 13.37
C ASP A 229 -6.99 26.46 12.18
N GLY A 230 -7.99 27.20 11.71
CA GLY A 230 -7.85 28.20 10.65
C GLY A 230 -7.93 27.71 9.21
N ALA A 231 -8.04 26.38 8.95
CA ALA A 231 -8.21 25.88 7.59
C ALA A 231 -8.88 24.51 7.53
N ILE A 232 -9.59 24.25 6.44
CA ILE A 232 -10.05 22.93 6.01
C ILE A 232 -9.24 22.53 4.78
N TYR A 233 -8.60 21.37 4.84
CA TYR A 233 -7.89 20.80 3.73
C TYR A 233 -8.65 19.62 3.13
N GLN A 234 -8.58 19.45 1.82
CA GLN A 234 -9.20 18.31 1.15
C GLN A 234 -8.35 17.83 -0.02
N VAL A 235 -8.26 16.51 -0.18
CA VAL A 235 -7.70 15.89 -1.38
C VAL A 235 -8.75 15.01 -2.02
N ASN A 236 -9.09 15.25 -3.29
CA ASN A 236 -10.06 14.49 -4.06
C ASN A 236 -9.37 13.62 -5.10
N ASP A 237 -9.70 12.31 -5.13
CA ASP A 237 -9.24 11.31 -6.10
C ASP A 237 -7.71 11.27 -6.33
N ILE A 238 -6.94 11.76 -5.33
CA ILE A 238 -5.48 11.94 -5.39
C ILE A 238 -5.07 12.85 -6.58
N ARG A 239 -5.93 13.75 -7.01
CA ARG A 239 -5.74 14.62 -8.20
C ARG A 239 -5.92 16.09 -7.94
N GLN A 240 -6.64 16.44 -6.90
CA GLN A 240 -7.00 17.81 -6.56
C GLN A 240 -6.74 18.01 -5.08
N TRP A 241 -5.97 19.04 -4.75
CA TRP A 241 -5.75 19.50 -3.38
C TRP A 241 -6.47 20.83 -3.20
N LEU A 242 -7.16 20.99 -2.09
CA LEU A 242 -7.94 22.16 -1.72
C LEU A 242 -7.54 22.61 -0.32
N ARG A 243 -7.46 23.92 -0.13
CA ARG A 243 -7.42 24.57 1.19
C ARG A 243 -8.49 25.65 1.23
N GLU A 244 -9.34 25.59 2.23
CA GLU A 244 -10.36 26.60 2.52
C GLU A 244 -10.03 27.28 3.85
N ASP A 245 -10.00 28.61 3.86
CA ASP A 245 -9.79 29.43 5.04
C ASP A 245 -10.55 30.75 4.93
N SER A 246 -10.32 31.71 5.87
CA SER A 246 -10.98 33.03 5.87
C SER A 246 -10.70 33.89 4.65
N GLN A 247 -9.72 33.58 3.83
CA GLN A 247 -9.36 34.29 2.59
C GLN A 247 -10.05 33.70 1.36
N GLY A 248 -10.62 32.50 1.46
CA GLY A 248 -11.33 31.81 0.39
C GLY A 248 -10.84 30.38 0.16
N VAL A 249 -11.06 29.87 -1.06
CA VAL A 249 -10.66 28.52 -1.45
C VAL A 249 -9.48 28.60 -2.41
N LEU A 250 -8.39 27.97 -2.02
CA LEU A 250 -7.24 27.71 -2.89
C LEU A 250 -7.34 26.28 -3.43
N GLU A 251 -7.34 26.14 -4.75
CA GLU A 251 -7.32 24.84 -5.43
C GLU A 251 -5.99 24.62 -6.15
N GLN A 252 -5.42 23.43 -5.99
CA GLN A 252 -4.22 22.99 -6.68
C GLN A 252 -4.48 21.64 -7.35
N PRO A 253 -4.59 21.60 -8.68
CA PRO A 253 -4.69 20.35 -9.41
C PRO A 253 -3.34 19.63 -9.44
N ALA A 254 -3.37 18.31 -9.62
CA ALA A 254 -2.15 17.55 -9.89
C ALA A 254 -1.47 18.07 -11.18
N PRO A 255 -0.12 18.10 -11.23
CA PRO A 255 0.61 18.55 -12.41
C PRO A 255 0.21 17.77 -13.67
N GLY A 256 -0.05 18.48 -14.79
CA GLY A 256 -0.63 17.89 -16.01
C GLY A 256 0.20 16.78 -16.66
N TRP A 257 1.51 16.77 -16.46
CA TRP A 257 2.41 15.73 -16.98
C TRP A 257 2.73 14.61 -15.96
N GLN A 258 2.17 14.68 -14.76
CA GLN A 258 2.38 13.65 -13.76
C GLN A 258 1.61 12.38 -14.14
N THR A 259 2.31 11.25 -14.21
CA THR A 259 1.68 9.97 -14.51
C THR A 259 0.74 9.52 -13.40
N THR A 260 -0.28 8.71 -13.72
CA THR A 260 -1.17 8.12 -12.71
C THR A 260 -0.41 7.30 -11.67
N LEU A 261 0.69 6.65 -12.04
CA LEU A 261 1.51 5.87 -11.11
C LEU A 261 2.25 6.78 -10.12
N ALA A 262 2.75 7.92 -10.58
CA ALA A 262 3.35 8.93 -9.69
C ALA A 262 2.29 9.59 -8.80
N GLN A 263 1.13 9.98 -9.34
CA GLN A 263 0.03 10.56 -8.56
C GLN A 263 -0.41 9.63 -7.43
N ARG A 264 -0.54 8.33 -7.72
CA ARG A 264 -0.95 7.31 -6.76
C ARG A 264 0.18 6.84 -5.83
N GLY A 265 1.39 7.37 -5.96
CA GLY A 265 2.52 7.11 -5.09
C GLY A 265 3.29 5.83 -5.38
N PHE A 266 3.00 5.09 -6.44
CA PHE A 266 3.77 3.88 -6.80
C PHE A 266 5.23 4.21 -7.12
N ASP A 267 5.48 5.24 -7.93
CA ASP A 267 6.84 5.69 -8.25
C ASP A 267 7.60 6.12 -6.99
N GLY A 268 6.95 6.91 -6.12
CA GLY A 268 7.53 7.33 -4.85
C GLY A 268 7.87 6.16 -3.93
N ALA A 269 6.98 5.17 -3.80
CA ALA A 269 7.19 3.99 -2.95
C ALA A 269 8.36 3.13 -3.45
N ILE A 270 8.44 2.88 -4.76
CA ILE A 270 9.53 2.10 -5.38
C ILE A 270 10.87 2.79 -5.15
N ARG A 271 10.97 4.09 -5.47
CA ARG A 271 12.20 4.86 -5.30
C ARG A 271 12.63 4.96 -3.85
N HIS A 272 11.67 5.17 -2.94
CA HIS A 272 11.94 5.21 -1.49
C HIS A 272 12.52 3.87 -1.00
N PHE A 273 11.94 2.73 -1.38
CA PHE A 273 12.46 1.42 -1.01
C PHE A 273 13.89 1.22 -1.51
N LEU A 274 14.14 1.46 -2.80
CA LEU A 274 15.47 1.25 -3.39
C LEU A 274 16.52 2.22 -2.83
N ALA A 275 16.14 3.47 -2.56
CA ALA A 275 17.01 4.44 -1.87
C ALA A 275 17.32 4.00 -0.44
N SER A 276 16.31 3.48 0.30
CA SER A 276 16.52 2.97 1.66
C SER A 276 17.49 1.78 1.67
N VAL A 277 17.35 0.85 0.71
CA VAL A 277 18.29 -0.27 0.55
C VAL A 277 19.71 0.23 0.25
N SER A 278 19.86 1.17 -0.68
CA SER A 278 21.17 1.74 -1.06
C SER A 278 21.84 2.48 0.10
N ASN A 279 21.05 3.19 0.89
CA ASN A 279 21.54 4.01 2.01
C ASN A 279 21.57 3.24 3.35
N GLN A 280 21.15 1.99 3.37
CA GLN A 280 21.05 1.15 4.58
C GLN A 280 20.17 1.79 5.67
N THR A 281 19.07 2.42 5.26
CA THR A 281 18.08 3.01 6.17
C THR A 281 16.81 2.17 6.22
N LEU A 282 16.04 2.27 7.31
CA LEU A 282 14.74 1.60 7.42
C LEU A 282 13.71 2.31 6.52
N PRO A 283 12.99 1.59 5.63
CA PRO A 283 11.90 2.18 4.85
C PRO A 283 10.72 2.63 5.72
N GLU A 284 9.98 3.66 5.29
CA GLU A 284 8.84 4.23 6.02
C GLU A 284 7.72 3.23 6.34
N THR A 285 7.47 2.25 5.47
CA THR A 285 6.44 1.23 5.67
C THR A 285 7.06 -0.14 5.98
N ALA A 286 8.12 -0.14 6.79
CA ALA A 286 8.76 -1.31 7.37
C ALA A 286 8.48 -1.41 8.88
N GLY A 287 8.91 -2.49 9.52
CA GLY A 287 8.73 -2.71 10.96
C GLY A 287 7.27 -2.59 11.40
N GLU A 288 7.01 -1.85 12.48
CA GLU A 288 5.64 -1.65 13.00
C GLU A 288 4.70 -1.02 11.96
N GLN A 289 5.20 -0.10 11.15
CA GLN A 289 4.41 0.55 10.10
C GLN A 289 3.95 -0.39 8.98
N ALA A 290 4.63 -1.52 8.80
CA ALA A 290 4.24 -2.54 7.82
C ALA A 290 2.96 -3.30 8.20
N ILE A 291 2.63 -3.38 9.49
CA ILE A 291 1.59 -4.27 9.99
C ILE A 291 0.49 -3.57 10.81
N ALA A 292 0.73 -2.32 11.22
CA ALA A 292 -0.19 -1.58 12.09
C ALA A 292 -1.65 -1.55 11.58
N ALA A 293 -1.84 -1.18 10.31
CA ALA A 293 -3.16 -1.15 9.70
C ALA A 293 -3.80 -2.55 9.59
N GLN A 294 -3.00 -3.59 9.30
CA GLN A 294 -3.50 -4.96 9.24
C GLN A 294 -3.98 -5.45 10.62
N ARG A 295 -3.27 -5.11 11.70
CA ARG A 295 -3.73 -5.40 13.09
C ARG A 295 -5.06 -4.72 13.40
N VAL A 296 -5.27 -3.50 12.89
CA VAL A 296 -6.58 -2.82 13.02
C VAL A 296 -7.65 -3.61 12.29
N ILE A 297 -7.44 -3.97 11.02
CA ILE A 297 -8.41 -4.75 10.23
C ILE A 297 -8.75 -6.09 10.92
N GLU A 298 -7.76 -6.82 11.43
CA GLU A 298 -8.04 -8.08 12.13
C GLU A 298 -8.83 -7.89 13.43
N ARG A 299 -8.63 -6.78 14.14
CA ARG A 299 -9.51 -6.44 15.28
C ARG A 299 -10.94 -6.18 14.82
N LEU A 300 -11.13 -5.43 13.72
CA LEU A 300 -12.46 -5.17 13.16
C LEU A 300 -13.16 -6.46 12.74
N LEU A 301 -12.44 -7.40 12.13
CA LEU A 301 -12.95 -8.72 11.76
C LEU A 301 -13.39 -9.53 12.99
N ARG A 302 -12.55 -9.61 14.02
CA ARG A 302 -12.89 -10.29 15.27
C ARG A 302 -14.13 -9.71 15.95
N ASP A 303 -14.22 -8.39 16.04
CA ASP A 303 -15.35 -7.70 16.64
C ASP A 303 -16.67 -7.92 15.85
N ALA A 304 -16.56 -8.20 14.56
CA ALA A 304 -17.69 -8.53 13.69
C ALA A 304 -17.98 -10.03 13.59
N ASN A 305 -17.22 -10.89 14.30
CA ASN A 305 -17.28 -12.37 14.21
C ASN A 305 -17.06 -12.92 12.79
N LEU A 306 -16.08 -12.38 12.06
CA LEU A 306 -15.70 -12.73 10.69
C LEU A 306 -14.34 -13.44 10.63
#